data_8781234d37393eab58814708f2203f4d
#
_entry.id   8781234d37393eab58814708f2203f4d
#
_cell.length_a   1.000
_cell.length_b   1.000
_cell.length_c   1.000
_cell.angle_alpha   90.00
_cell.angle_beta   90.00
_cell.angle_gamma   90.00
#
_symmetry.space_group_name_H-M   'P 1'
#
loop_
_entity.id
_entity.type
_entity.pdbx_description
1 polymer ?
#
loop_
_entity_poly.entity_id
_entity_poly.type
_entity_poly.pdbx_seq_one_letter_code
_entity_poly.pdbx_strand_id
1 'polypeptide(L)'
;FHHVSSIAAAGLYEGVFREDMFEEAENYDHPYFMTKHESEGIVRKECKVPWSVYRPAMVVGDSTTGEMDKIDGPYYFFKLIQRMRQLLPPWMPMVGLEGGRINIVPVDFVVNALDTISHQQGITKKCYHLVDPTGYRVGDVLDIFSQAAHAPKMNVFVNAALLGFIPRAVKKGLMALAPVRRIRGAVLKDLGLPEDMLTFVNYPTRFDCRETLAALKGSGVSCPNLKDYAWRLWDYWERNLDPDLHIDRSLKGTVAGKVVLVTGGSSGIGLAAAHKFAEAGAITIICGRDQDKLDEACKEAAAKGYQF
;
A
#
# COMPACT_ATOMS: atom_id res chain seq x y z
N PHE A 1 15.51 -25.93 13.89
CA PHE A 1 14.58 -24.82 14.10
C PHE A 1 14.70 -23.82 12.95
N HIS A 2 13.58 -23.46 12.32
CA HIS A 2 13.53 -22.52 11.20
C HIS A 2 12.79 -21.25 11.63
N HIS A 3 13.49 -20.10 11.58
CA HIS A 3 12.94 -18.81 11.98
C HIS A 3 12.70 -17.93 10.77
N VAL A 4 11.46 -17.54 10.54
CA VAL A 4 11.11 -16.58 9.48
C VAL A 4 11.15 -15.16 10.06
N SER A 5 12.29 -14.49 9.82
CA SER A 5 12.54 -13.11 10.19
C SER A 5 12.05 -12.15 9.09
N SER A 6 12.80 -11.13 8.74
CA SER A 6 12.57 -10.19 7.63
C SER A 6 13.87 -9.47 7.32
N ILE A 7 14.03 -8.94 6.10
CA ILE A 7 15.08 -7.97 5.79
C ILE A 7 15.03 -6.74 6.70
N ALA A 8 13.88 -6.45 7.30
CA ALA A 8 13.67 -5.37 8.26
C ALA A 8 14.56 -5.50 9.52
N ALA A 9 15.07 -6.71 9.84
CA ALA A 9 16.01 -6.92 10.94
C ALA A 9 17.34 -6.17 10.77
N ALA A 10 17.67 -5.71 9.56
CA ALA A 10 18.82 -4.85 9.27
C ALA A 10 18.62 -3.38 9.68
N GLY A 11 17.38 -3.00 10.04
CA GLY A 11 17.05 -1.59 10.26
C GLY A 11 17.22 -0.76 8.99
N LEU A 12 17.74 0.45 9.12
CA LEU A 12 18.05 1.34 8.01
C LEU A 12 19.58 1.41 7.75
N TYR A 13 20.24 0.25 7.75
CA TYR A 13 21.67 0.14 7.49
C TYR A 13 22.03 0.76 6.13
N GLU A 14 23.04 1.61 6.10
CA GLU A 14 23.51 2.24 4.86
C GLU A 14 24.57 1.38 4.17
N GLY A 15 24.23 0.77 3.04
CA GLY A 15 25.15 -0.06 2.26
C GLY A 15 24.61 -1.41 1.84
N VAL A 16 25.47 -2.43 1.79
CA VAL A 16 25.11 -3.80 1.45
C VAL A 16 25.08 -4.63 2.73
N PHE A 17 23.88 -5.04 3.13
CA PHE A 17 23.68 -5.93 4.26
C PHE A 17 23.77 -7.39 3.78
N ARG A 18 24.77 -8.12 4.31
CA ARG A 18 25.02 -9.50 3.93
C ARG A 18 24.25 -10.48 4.82
N GLU A 19 24.14 -11.71 4.37
CA GLU A 19 23.41 -12.76 5.07
C GLU A 19 24.07 -13.15 6.41
N ASP A 20 25.40 -13.00 6.54
CA ASP A 20 26.16 -13.23 7.77
C ASP A 20 26.04 -12.09 8.80
N MET A 21 25.62 -10.91 8.38
CA MET A 21 25.50 -9.74 9.24
C MET A 21 24.25 -9.79 10.12
N PHE A 22 24.39 -9.27 11.34
CA PHE A 22 23.28 -9.14 12.31
C PHE A 22 23.53 -7.97 13.27
N GLU A 23 24.66 -7.95 13.97
CA GLU A 23 24.99 -6.92 14.97
C GLU A 23 25.29 -5.55 14.32
N GLU A 24 25.50 -5.52 13.00
CA GLU A 24 25.72 -4.30 12.22
C GLU A 24 24.42 -3.57 11.84
N ALA A 25 23.26 -4.07 12.30
CA ALA A 25 21.98 -3.41 12.07
C ALA A 25 21.96 -1.99 12.66
N GLU A 26 21.41 -1.03 11.92
CA GLU A 26 21.37 0.38 12.30
C GLU A 26 19.97 0.97 12.21
N ASN A 27 19.67 1.96 13.07
CA ASN A 27 18.45 2.77 13.01
C ASN A 27 17.17 1.91 12.95
N TYR A 28 17.06 0.92 13.84
CA TYR A 28 15.89 0.01 13.93
C TYR A 28 14.89 0.42 15.03
N ASP A 29 14.79 1.72 15.35
CA ASP A 29 13.86 2.24 16.36
C ASP A 29 12.38 2.09 15.99
N HIS A 30 12.07 1.86 14.71
CA HIS A 30 10.72 1.55 14.28
C HIS A 30 10.26 0.22 14.90
N PRO A 31 9.07 0.15 15.55
CA PRO A 31 8.63 -1.03 16.30
C PRO A 31 8.72 -2.34 15.52
N TYR A 32 8.40 -2.32 14.23
CA TYR A 32 8.50 -3.50 13.36
C TYR A 32 9.95 -3.96 13.18
N PHE A 33 10.89 -3.03 12.93
CA PHE A 33 12.31 -3.36 12.76
C PHE A 33 12.90 -3.88 14.06
N MET A 34 12.59 -3.22 15.17
CA MET A 34 13.05 -3.60 16.50
C MET A 34 12.59 -5.02 16.86
N THR A 35 11.30 -5.30 16.74
CA THR A 35 10.77 -6.63 17.09
C THR A 35 11.31 -7.74 16.21
N LYS A 36 11.54 -7.48 14.90
CA LYS A 36 12.18 -8.46 14.00
C LYS A 36 13.64 -8.69 14.34
N HIS A 37 14.39 -7.65 14.67
CA HIS A 37 15.78 -7.75 15.09
C HIS A 37 15.89 -8.51 16.42
N GLU A 38 15.12 -8.14 17.43
CA GLU A 38 15.13 -8.79 18.75
C GLU A 38 14.75 -10.26 18.68
N SER A 39 13.68 -10.61 17.96
CA SER A 39 13.25 -12.00 17.82
C SER A 39 14.29 -12.87 17.14
N GLU A 40 14.99 -12.37 16.13
CA GLU A 40 16.11 -13.06 15.50
C GLU A 40 17.31 -13.16 16.45
N GLY A 41 17.59 -12.12 17.24
CA GLY A 41 18.63 -12.10 18.26
C GLY A 41 18.44 -13.19 19.31
N ILE A 42 17.22 -13.42 19.76
CA ILE A 42 16.88 -14.53 20.70
C ILE A 42 17.23 -15.88 20.07
N VAL A 43 16.84 -16.11 18.81
CA VAL A 43 17.17 -17.37 18.12
C VAL A 43 18.69 -17.56 18.02
N ARG A 44 19.43 -16.52 17.62
CA ARG A 44 20.89 -16.60 17.48
C ARG A 44 21.63 -16.87 18.79
N LYS A 45 21.16 -16.27 19.89
CA LYS A 45 21.83 -16.30 21.20
C LYS A 45 21.40 -17.48 22.07
N GLU A 46 20.12 -17.85 22.02
CA GLU A 46 19.53 -18.78 23.00
C GLU A 46 19.15 -20.14 22.42
N CYS A 47 19.00 -20.27 21.08
CA CYS A 47 18.60 -21.54 20.48
C CYS A 47 19.70 -22.58 20.60
N LYS A 48 19.40 -23.68 21.30
CA LYS A 48 20.34 -24.77 21.57
C LYS A 48 20.32 -25.92 20.55
N VAL A 49 19.34 -25.89 19.65
CA VAL A 49 19.23 -26.85 18.54
C VAL A 49 19.74 -26.22 17.24
N PRO A 50 20.05 -27.01 16.19
CA PRO A 50 20.35 -26.46 14.86
C PRO A 50 19.27 -25.51 14.39
N TRP A 51 19.65 -24.33 13.91
CA TRP A 51 18.71 -23.32 13.45
C TRP A 51 19.12 -22.69 12.13
N SER A 52 18.13 -22.20 11.40
CA SER A 52 18.28 -21.36 10.21
C SER A 52 17.33 -20.17 10.29
N VAL A 53 17.78 -19.04 9.78
CA VAL A 53 16.99 -17.78 9.68
C VAL A 53 16.73 -17.49 8.23
N TYR A 54 15.50 -17.10 7.92
CA TYR A 54 15.09 -16.63 6.60
C TYR A 54 14.61 -15.20 6.70
N ARG A 55 15.17 -14.32 5.88
CA ARG A 55 14.81 -12.90 5.83
C ARG A 55 14.14 -12.57 4.49
N PRO A 56 12.82 -12.80 4.37
CA PRO A 56 12.10 -12.37 3.18
C PRO A 56 12.14 -10.86 3.01
N ALA A 57 12.17 -10.42 1.76
CA ALA A 57 11.92 -9.04 1.37
C ALA A 57 10.42 -8.69 1.55
N MET A 58 9.98 -7.61 0.94
CA MET A 58 8.57 -7.26 0.90
C MET A 58 7.81 -8.28 0.06
N VAL A 59 6.99 -9.09 0.72
CA VAL A 59 6.26 -10.18 0.08
C VAL A 59 4.99 -9.63 -0.55
N VAL A 60 4.77 -9.97 -1.82
CA VAL A 60 3.54 -9.68 -2.56
C VAL A 60 2.83 -10.99 -2.92
N GLY A 61 1.70 -10.90 -3.60
CA GLY A 61 0.91 -12.06 -4.02
C GLY A 61 1.67 -13.05 -4.89
N ASP A 62 1.02 -14.16 -5.17
CA ASP A 62 1.53 -15.25 -5.98
C ASP A 62 1.86 -14.79 -7.40
N SER A 63 3.02 -15.17 -7.93
CA SER A 63 3.48 -14.73 -9.26
C SER A 63 2.71 -15.35 -10.41
N THR A 64 2.00 -16.45 -10.17
CA THR A 64 1.23 -17.17 -11.20
C THR A 64 -0.26 -16.79 -11.21
N THR A 65 -0.85 -16.54 -10.05
CA THR A 65 -2.27 -16.23 -9.88
C THR A 65 -2.55 -14.78 -9.54
N GLY A 66 -1.58 -14.07 -8.96
CA GLY A 66 -1.75 -12.74 -8.37
C GLY A 66 -2.41 -12.74 -7.00
N GLU A 67 -2.81 -13.92 -6.49
CA GLU A 67 -3.58 -14.07 -5.26
C GLU A 67 -2.83 -13.51 -4.04
N MET A 68 -3.57 -12.76 -3.22
CA MET A 68 -3.10 -12.18 -1.98
C MET A 68 -4.25 -11.95 -1.02
N ASP A 69 -4.04 -12.27 0.25
CA ASP A 69 -5.06 -12.12 1.31
C ASP A 69 -5.09 -10.72 1.92
N LYS A 70 -4.02 -9.93 1.75
CA LYS A 70 -3.83 -8.69 2.50
C LYS A 70 -3.30 -7.56 1.64
N ILE A 71 -3.90 -6.38 1.76
CA ILE A 71 -3.38 -5.15 1.17
C ILE A 71 -2.23 -4.64 2.05
N ASP A 72 -0.99 -4.72 1.54
CA ASP A 72 0.23 -4.27 2.22
C ASP A 72 1.27 -3.81 1.19
N GLY A 73 2.32 -3.12 1.64
CA GLY A 73 3.44 -2.73 0.79
C GLY A 73 3.03 -1.95 -0.47
N PRO A 74 3.40 -2.40 -1.68
CA PRO A 74 3.15 -1.65 -2.91
C PRO A 74 1.67 -1.53 -3.27
N TYR A 75 0.78 -2.36 -2.71
CA TYR A 75 -0.67 -2.30 -2.98
C TYR A 75 -1.32 -1.00 -2.51
N TYR A 76 -0.74 -0.30 -1.55
CA TYR A 76 -1.23 1.02 -1.15
C TYR A 76 -1.19 2.03 -2.30
N PHE A 77 -0.29 1.88 -3.27
CA PHE A 77 -0.22 2.74 -4.44
C PHE A 77 -1.25 2.38 -5.52
N PHE A 78 -1.87 1.20 -5.46
CA PHE A 78 -2.77 0.74 -6.51
C PHE A 78 -3.98 1.66 -6.66
N LYS A 79 -4.53 2.15 -5.55
CA LYS A 79 -5.64 3.09 -5.60
C LYS A 79 -5.26 4.42 -6.24
N LEU A 80 -4.05 4.91 -5.99
CA LEU A 80 -3.51 6.10 -6.64
C LEU A 80 -3.35 5.87 -8.15
N ILE A 81 -2.75 4.75 -8.54
CA ILE A 81 -2.55 4.38 -9.95
C ILE A 81 -3.90 4.25 -10.66
N GLN A 82 -4.90 3.64 -10.02
CA GLN A 82 -6.27 3.52 -10.56
C GLN A 82 -6.90 4.90 -10.81
N ARG A 83 -6.78 5.83 -9.85
CA ARG A 83 -7.27 7.20 -10.02
C ARG A 83 -6.55 7.93 -11.15
N MET A 84 -5.23 7.79 -11.25
CA MET A 84 -4.46 8.36 -12.37
C MET A 84 -4.95 7.82 -13.72
N ARG A 85 -5.17 6.51 -13.84
CA ARG A 85 -5.74 5.89 -15.05
C ARG A 85 -7.12 6.46 -15.43
N GLN A 86 -7.95 6.76 -14.43
CA GLN A 86 -9.30 7.28 -14.65
C GLN A 86 -9.33 8.77 -15.05
N LEU A 87 -8.39 9.56 -14.55
CA LEU A 87 -8.37 11.02 -14.71
C LEU A 87 -7.49 11.50 -15.84
N LEU A 88 -6.47 10.74 -16.22
CA LEU A 88 -5.43 11.16 -17.15
C LEU A 88 -5.37 10.24 -18.38
N PRO A 89 -5.18 10.78 -19.57
CA PRO A 89 -5.03 9.97 -20.77
C PRO A 89 -3.69 9.19 -20.72
N PRO A 90 -3.61 7.94 -21.27
CA PRO A 90 -2.42 7.08 -21.17
C PRO A 90 -1.14 7.67 -21.80
N TRP A 91 -1.27 8.61 -22.72
CA TRP A 91 -0.15 9.28 -23.39
C TRP A 91 0.46 10.44 -22.60
N MET A 92 -0.17 10.86 -21.51
CA MET A 92 0.31 12.00 -20.70
C MET A 92 1.57 11.60 -19.94
N PRO A 93 2.72 12.25 -20.13
CA PRO A 93 3.93 11.96 -19.37
C PRO A 93 3.73 12.40 -17.92
N MET A 94 4.09 11.52 -16.99
CA MET A 94 4.03 11.84 -15.57
C MET A 94 5.43 12.00 -14.99
N VAL A 95 5.53 12.87 -13.98
CA VAL A 95 6.75 13.06 -13.20
C VAL A 95 6.66 12.17 -11.97
N GLY A 96 7.55 11.18 -11.89
CA GLY A 96 7.72 10.31 -10.73
C GLY A 96 8.84 10.80 -9.80
N LEU A 97 8.84 10.32 -8.58
CA LEU A 97 9.96 10.46 -7.65
C LEU A 97 10.87 9.24 -7.78
N GLU A 98 12.17 9.44 -7.91
CA GLU A 98 13.12 8.33 -8.01
C GLU A 98 13.08 7.42 -6.77
N GLY A 99 12.87 8.00 -5.58
CA GLY A 99 12.75 7.28 -4.31
C GLY A 99 13.98 6.48 -3.91
N GLY A 100 13.89 5.80 -2.78
CA GLY A 100 14.88 4.85 -2.30
C GLY A 100 14.79 3.49 -3.00
N ARG A 101 15.53 2.52 -2.45
CA ARG A 101 15.48 1.14 -2.92
C ARG A 101 14.33 0.40 -2.25
N ILE A 102 13.78 -0.56 -2.99
CA ILE A 102 12.77 -1.49 -2.51
C ILE A 102 13.08 -2.87 -3.07
N ASN A 103 12.88 -3.89 -2.28
CA ASN A 103 13.01 -5.27 -2.72
C ASN A 103 11.66 -5.97 -2.54
N ILE A 104 11.15 -6.54 -3.61
CA ILE A 104 9.82 -7.14 -3.69
C ILE A 104 9.97 -8.56 -4.23
N VAL A 105 9.33 -9.52 -3.56
CA VAL A 105 9.34 -10.92 -3.94
C VAL A 105 7.93 -11.50 -3.87
N PRO A 106 7.55 -12.42 -4.76
CA PRO A 106 6.25 -13.07 -4.68
C PRO A 106 6.25 -14.18 -3.63
N VAL A 107 5.09 -14.46 -3.06
CA VAL A 107 4.93 -15.42 -1.96
C VAL A 107 5.32 -16.85 -2.37
N ASP A 108 5.03 -17.27 -3.59
CA ASP A 108 5.39 -18.58 -4.14
C ASP A 108 6.91 -18.78 -4.19
N PHE A 109 7.69 -17.76 -4.56
CA PHE A 109 9.15 -17.82 -4.46
C PHE A 109 9.61 -17.99 -3.02
N VAL A 110 9.06 -17.22 -2.08
CA VAL A 110 9.42 -17.30 -0.66
C VAL A 110 9.15 -18.69 -0.10
N VAL A 111 7.97 -19.25 -0.38
CA VAL A 111 7.58 -20.60 0.08
C VAL A 111 8.48 -21.66 -0.53
N ASN A 112 8.67 -21.65 -1.84
CA ASN A 112 9.50 -22.64 -2.54
C ASN A 112 10.97 -22.57 -2.14
N ALA A 113 11.51 -21.38 -1.93
CA ALA A 113 12.88 -21.19 -1.47
C ALA A 113 13.05 -21.69 -0.02
N LEU A 114 12.11 -21.35 0.87
CA LEU A 114 12.12 -21.81 2.25
C LEU A 114 12.00 -23.33 2.32
N ASP A 115 11.08 -23.94 1.59
CA ASP A 115 10.91 -25.39 1.52
C ASP A 115 12.18 -26.07 1.04
N THR A 116 12.72 -25.63 -0.09
CA THR A 116 13.95 -26.17 -0.67
C THR A 116 15.14 -26.10 0.26
N ILE A 117 15.35 -24.97 0.91
CA ILE A 117 16.49 -24.76 1.80
C ILE A 117 16.30 -25.54 3.12
N SER A 118 15.09 -25.54 3.68
CA SER A 118 14.82 -26.17 4.98
C SER A 118 15.05 -27.69 4.97
N HIS A 119 14.89 -28.34 3.82
CA HIS A 119 15.10 -29.77 3.65
C HIS A 119 16.56 -30.18 3.30
N GLN A 120 17.46 -29.20 3.13
CA GLN A 120 18.88 -29.51 2.93
C GLN A 120 19.54 -30.01 4.22
N GLN A 121 20.39 -31.03 4.09
CA GLN A 121 21.12 -31.58 5.23
C GLN A 121 22.34 -30.72 5.62
N GLY A 122 22.67 -30.73 6.91
CA GLY A 122 23.89 -30.07 7.41
C GLY A 122 23.79 -28.53 7.54
N ILE A 123 22.62 -27.95 7.31
CA ILE A 123 22.42 -26.51 7.49
C ILE A 123 22.20 -26.19 8.97
N THR A 124 23.09 -25.39 9.52
CA THR A 124 22.94 -24.87 10.88
C THR A 124 23.61 -23.51 11.02
N LYS A 125 23.04 -22.65 11.84
CA LYS A 125 23.51 -21.29 12.13
C LYS A 125 23.72 -20.45 10.87
N LYS A 126 22.83 -20.62 9.87
CA LYS A 126 22.82 -19.89 8.62
C LYS A 126 21.65 -18.93 8.54
N CYS A 127 21.87 -17.83 7.83
CA CYS A 127 20.82 -16.88 7.48
C CYS A 127 20.73 -16.78 5.96
N TYR A 128 19.52 -16.65 5.45
CA TYR A 128 19.20 -16.59 4.02
C TYR A 128 18.34 -15.37 3.73
N HIS A 129 18.76 -14.54 2.77
CA HIS A 129 17.98 -13.41 2.28
C HIS A 129 17.11 -13.85 1.11
N LEU A 130 15.81 -14.01 1.34
CA LEU A 130 14.85 -14.33 0.28
C LEU A 130 14.43 -13.02 -0.42
N VAL A 131 15.28 -12.56 -1.32
CA VAL A 131 15.17 -11.25 -1.98
C VAL A 131 15.32 -11.39 -3.49
N ASP A 132 14.83 -10.42 -4.24
CA ASP A 132 15.20 -10.27 -5.66
C ASP A 132 16.65 -9.77 -5.75
N PRO A 133 17.56 -10.51 -6.43
CA PRO A 133 18.95 -10.11 -6.56
C PRO A 133 19.16 -8.75 -7.22
N THR A 134 18.25 -8.35 -8.09
CA THR A 134 18.33 -7.07 -8.82
C THR A 134 17.87 -5.91 -7.94
N GLY A 135 16.78 -6.11 -7.18
CA GLY A 135 16.11 -5.05 -6.45
C GLY A 135 15.60 -3.94 -7.39
N TYR A 136 14.79 -3.04 -6.86
CA TYR A 136 14.19 -1.98 -7.65
C TYR A 136 14.36 -0.63 -6.93
N ARG A 137 14.20 0.48 -7.66
CA ARG A 137 13.87 1.76 -7.07
C ARG A 137 12.36 1.89 -6.97
N VAL A 138 11.89 2.66 -6.01
CA VAL A 138 10.44 2.89 -5.83
C VAL A 138 9.79 3.43 -7.10
N GLY A 139 10.46 4.36 -7.78
CA GLY A 139 10.00 4.88 -9.06
C GLY A 139 9.81 3.80 -10.14
N ASP A 140 10.77 2.86 -10.23
CA ASP A 140 10.67 1.73 -11.17
C ASP A 140 9.46 0.84 -10.85
N VAL A 141 9.22 0.56 -9.57
CA VAL A 141 8.07 -0.24 -9.12
C VAL A 141 6.75 0.45 -9.46
N LEU A 142 6.66 1.77 -9.20
CA LEU A 142 5.47 2.54 -9.56
C LEU A 142 5.23 2.55 -11.07
N ASP A 143 6.29 2.67 -11.88
CA ASP A 143 6.16 2.61 -13.34
C ASP A 143 5.75 1.22 -13.82
N ILE A 144 6.32 0.14 -13.26
CA ILE A 144 5.92 -1.24 -13.57
C ILE A 144 4.44 -1.46 -13.29
N PHE A 145 3.93 -1.03 -12.13
CA PHE A 145 2.50 -1.16 -11.81
C PHE A 145 1.62 -0.21 -12.61
N SER A 146 2.09 0.99 -12.96
CA SER A 146 1.38 1.89 -13.87
C SER A 146 1.21 1.27 -15.26
N GLN A 147 2.25 0.60 -15.77
CA GLN A 147 2.16 -0.13 -17.02
C GLN A 147 1.21 -1.33 -16.92
N ALA A 148 1.28 -2.10 -15.83
CA ALA A 148 0.36 -3.21 -15.56
C ALA A 148 -1.10 -2.76 -15.49
N ALA A 149 -1.35 -1.58 -14.97
CA ALA A 149 -2.66 -0.95 -14.86
C ALA A 149 -3.16 -0.26 -16.14
N HIS A 150 -2.34 -0.20 -17.20
CA HIS A 150 -2.59 0.66 -18.38
C HIS A 150 -2.78 2.15 -18.01
N ALA A 151 -2.14 2.60 -16.96
CA ALA A 151 -2.11 4.00 -16.53
C ALA A 151 -0.98 4.78 -17.24
N PRO A 152 -0.97 6.13 -17.17
CA PRO A 152 0.11 6.93 -17.73
C PRO A 152 1.47 6.53 -17.17
N LYS A 153 2.49 6.49 -18.03
CA LYS A 153 3.85 6.13 -17.66
C LYS A 153 4.57 7.26 -16.94
N MET A 154 5.38 6.92 -15.95
CA MET A 154 6.29 7.86 -15.29
C MET A 154 7.57 8.00 -16.11
N ASN A 155 7.57 8.91 -17.08
CA ASN A 155 8.69 9.07 -18.02
C ASN A 155 9.82 9.99 -17.49
N VAL A 156 9.54 10.79 -16.48
CA VAL A 156 10.49 11.74 -15.89
C VAL A 156 10.59 11.46 -14.40
N PHE A 157 11.77 11.06 -13.94
CA PHE A 157 12.03 10.86 -12.52
C PHE A 157 12.81 12.06 -11.97
N VAL A 158 12.24 12.74 -10.98
CA VAL A 158 12.95 13.76 -10.24
C VAL A 158 13.70 13.08 -9.10
N ASN A 159 15.02 13.18 -9.14
CA ASN A 159 15.84 12.70 -8.04
C ASN A 159 15.54 13.53 -6.78
N ALA A 160 14.99 12.88 -5.76
CA ALA A 160 14.72 13.54 -4.48
C ALA A 160 15.97 14.15 -3.84
N ALA A 161 17.17 13.70 -4.22
CA ALA A 161 18.43 14.31 -3.81
C ALA A 161 18.66 15.71 -4.44
N LEU A 162 18.05 16.01 -5.58
CA LEU A 162 18.05 17.39 -6.13
C LEU A 162 17.27 18.38 -5.25
N LEU A 163 16.35 17.88 -4.42
CA LEU A 163 15.72 18.65 -3.34
C LEU A 163 16.63 18.77 -2.11
N GLY A 164 17.82 18.17 -2.16
CA GLY A 164 18.84 18.18 -1.12
C GLY A 164 19.55 19.52 -0.90
N PHE A 165 19.32 20.52 -1.78
CA PHE A 165 19.75 21.91 -1.52
C PHE A 165 19.07 22.54 -0.30
N ILE A 166 17.96 21.96 0.16
CA ILE A 166 17.33 22.40 1.40
C ILE A 166 18.05 21.73 2.57
N PRO A 167 18.76 22.51 3.43
CA PRO A 167 19.45 21.96 4.59
C PRO A 167 18.51 21.09 5.42
N ARG A 168 18.99 19.95 5.94
CA ARG A 168 18.17 19.01 6.74
C ARG A 168 17.41 19.70 7.87
N ALA A 169 18.02 20.73 8.49
CA ALA A 169 17.39 21.54 9.53
C ALA A 169 16.18 22.34 9.01
N VAL A 170 16.29 22.94 7.82
CA VAL A 170 15.19 23.69 7.17
C VAL A 170 14.07 22.75 6.74
N LYS A 171 14.43 21.58 6.17
CA LYS A 171 13.46 20.55 5.79
C LYS A 171 12.70 20.01 7.00
N LYS A 172 13.42 19.76 8.11
CA LYS A 172 12.83 19.32 9.39
C LYS A 172 11.93 20.42 9.99
N GLY A 173 12.37 21.68 9.92
CA GLY A 173 11.58 22.84 10.36
C GLY A 173 10.31 23.06 9.53
N LEU A 174 10.42 22.98 8.18
CA LEU A 174 9.26 23.10 7.28
C LEU A 174 8.23 21.97 7.52
N MET A 175 8.70 20.73 7.67
CA MET A 175 7.84 19.57 7.95
C MET A 175 7.23 19.62 9.36
N ALA A 176 7.83 20.35 10.31
CA ALA A 176 7.28 20.56 11.65
C ALA A 176 6.17 21.61 11.68
N LEU A 177 6.04 22.46 10.65
CA LEU A 177 4.98 23.47 10.59
C LEU A 177 3.58 22.81 10.56
N ALA A 178 2.71 23.23 11.45
CA ALA A 178 1.36 22.69 11.59
C ALA A 178 0.53 22.69 10.29
N PRO A 179 0.56 23.74 9.43
CA PRO A 179 -0.13 23.73 8.15
C PRO A 179 0.41 22.66 7.18
N VAL A 180 1.74 22.55 7.07
CA VAL A 180 2.39 21.57 6.18
C VAL A 180 2.08 20.13 6.62
N ARG A 181 2.12 19.88 7.91
CA ARG A 181 1.77 18.58 8.49
C ARG A 181 0.29 18.23 8.27
N ARG A 182 -0.62 19.21 8.41
CA ARG A 182 -2.06 19.00 8.13
C ARG A 182 -2.33 18.71 6.66
N ILE A 183 -1.73 19.47 5.74
CA ILE A 183 -1.87 19.24 4.31
C ILE A 183 -1.32 17.86 3.93
N ARG A 184 -0.14 17.50 4.42
CA ARG A 184 0.46 16.17 4.20
C ARG A 184 -0.46 15.06 4.71
N GLY A 185 -0.95 15.16 5.95
CA GLY A 185 -1.85 14.18 6.54
C GLY A 185 -3.17 14.05 5.78
N ALA A 186 -3.76 15.18 5.32
CA ALA A 186 -4.97 15.17 4.52
C ALA A 186 -4.75 14.48 3.16
N VAL A 187 -3.67 14.82 2.45
CA VAL A 187 -3.33 14.21 1.15
C VAL A 187 -3.06 12.71 1.30
N LEU A 188 -2.29 12.29 2.31
CA LEU A 188 -2.03 10.87 2.56
C LEU A 188 -3.32 10.12 2.90
N LYS A 189 -4.18 10.71 3.73
CA LYS A 189 -5.48 10.14 4.09
C LYS A 189 -6.41 10.02 2.87
N ASP A 190 -6.48 11.05 2.03
CA ASP A 190 -7.29 11.02 0.81
C ASP A 190 -6.79 10.00 -0.22
N LEU A 191 -5.48 9.73 -0.21
CA LEU A 191 -4.85 8.70 -1.04
C LEU A 191 -4.92 7.30 -0.39
N GLY A 192 -5.35 7.20 0.87
CA GLY A 192 -5.35 5.94 1.62
C GLY A 192 -3.95 5.43 1.95
N LEU A 193 -2.93 6.31 2.01
CA LEU A 193 -1.54 5.96 2.27
C LEU A 193 -1.24 6.09 3.77
N PRO A 194 -0.81 5.02 4.47
CA PRO A 194 -0.33 5.10 5.84
C PRO A 194 0.94 5.96 5.95
N GLU A 195 1.06 6.77 6.99
CA GLU A 195 2.26 7.62 7.19
C GLU A 195 3.54 6.80 7.32
N ASP A 196 3.47 5.64 7.97
CA ASP A 196 4.60 4.73 8.19
C ASP A 196 5.19 4.19 6.88
N MET A 197 4.39 4.15 5.82
CA MET A 197 4.82 3.69 4.51
C MET A 197 5.97 4.51 3.92
N LEU A 198 6.06 5.80 4.28
CA LEU A 198 7.15 6.68 3.82
C LEU A 198 8.53 6.20 4.32
N THR A 199 8.60 5.48 5.42
CA THR A 199 9.83 4.87 5.94
C THR A 199 10.31 3.77 5.01
N PHE A 200 9.39 2.97 4.47
CA PHE A 200 9.70 1.86 3.55
C PHE A 200 9.98 2.31 2.11
N VAL A 201 9.53 3.51 1.74
CA VAL A 201 9.75 4.08 0.39
C VAL A 201 11.19 4.59 0.19
N ASN A 202 11.93 4.85 1.25
CA ASN A 202 13.29 5.37 1.17
C ASN A 202 14.31 4.47 1.88
N TYR A 203 14.26 3.18 1.58
CA TYR A 203 15.15 2.21 2.20
C TYR A 203 16.58 2.35 1.65
N PRO A 204 17.60 2.60 2.49
CA PRO A 204 18.97 2.83 2.01
C PRO A 204 19.73 1.54 1.74
N THR A 205 19.27 0.42 2.33
CA THR A 205 19.97 -0.86 2.36
C THR A 205 19.82 -1.64 1.06
N ARG A 206 20.90 -2.24 0.61
CA ARG A 206 20.91 -3.30 -0.39
C ARG A 206 21.16 -4.63 0.30
N PHE A 207 20.54 -5.68 -0.16
CA PHE A 207 20.67 -7.01 0.43
C PHE A 207 21.45 -7.93 -0.49
N ASP A 208 22.51 -8.52 0.03
CA ASP A 208 23.25 -9.60 -0.62
C ASP A 208 22.50 -10.93 -0.40
N CYS A 209 22.46 -11.79 -1.39
CA CYS A 209 21.75 -13.07 -1.32
C CYS A 209 22.60 -14.23 -1.90
N ARG A 210 23.91 -14.14 -1.81
CA ARG A 210 24.82 -15.16 -2.39
C ARG A 210 24.69 -16.54 -1.75
N GLU A 211 24.49 -16.59 -0.43
CA GLU A 211 24.25 -17.85 0.30
C GLU A 211 22.91 -18.47 -0.11
N THR A 212 21.85 -17.64 -0.24
CA THR A 212 20.56 -18.10 -0.76
C THR A 212 20.66 -18.64 -2.18
N LEU A 213 21.32 -17.91 -3.10
CA LEU A 213 21.51 -18.34 -4.47
C LEU A 213 22.34 -19.64 -4.56
N ALA A 214 23.36 -19.78 -3.71
CA ALA A 214 24.15 -21.01 -3.64
C ALA A 214 23.31 -22.20 -3.14
N ALA A 215 22.48 -21.97 -2.13
CA ALA A 215 21.58 -22.99 -1.58
C ALA A 215 20.47 -23.41 -2.57
N LEU A 216 19.98 -22.51 -3.38
CA LEU A 216 18.96 -22.79 -4.41
C LEU A 216 19.53 -23.33 -5.72
N LYS A 217 20.85 -23.39 -5.87
CA LYS A 217 21.49 -23.84 -7.12
C LYS A 217 21.06 -25.26 -7.48
N GLY A 218 20.51 -25.41 -8.68
CA GLY A 218 20.06 -26.72 -9.19
C GLY A 218 18.67 -27.16 -8.74
N SER A 219 17.98 -26.41 -7.88
CA SER A 219 16.61 -26.71 -7.44
C SER A 219 15.53 -26.30 -8.45
N GLY A 220 15.85 -25.42 -9.39
CA GLY A 220 14.86 -24.79 -10.27
C GLY A 220 14.11 -23.62 -9.64
N VAL A 221 14.35 -23.32 -8.37
CA VAL A 221 13.72 -22.20 -7.66
C VAL A 221 14.51 -20.91 -7.90
N SER A 222 13.86 -19.89 -8.42
CA SER A 222 14.45 -18.56 -8.64
C SER A 222 13.38 -17.47 -8.46
N CYS A 223 13.80 -16.29 -8.03
CA CYS A 223 12.89 -15.16 -7.94
C CYS A 223 12.52 -14.65 -9.33
N PRO A 224 11.23 -14.65 -9.73
CA PRO A 224 10.82 -14.11 -11.01
C PRO A 224 10.94 -12.59 -11.03
N ASN A 225 11.15 -12.02 -12.23
CA ASN A 225 11.20 -10.55 -12.37
C ASN A 225 9.81 -9.94 -12.16
N LEU A 226 9.72 -8.85 -11.39
CA LEU A 226 8.44 -8.19 -11.08
C LEU A 226 7.65 -7.82 -12.34
N LYS A 227 8.33 -7.45 -13.44
CA LYS A 227 7.68 -7.09 -14.71
C LYS A 227 6.85 -8.23 -15.31
N ASP A 228 7.23 -9.46 -15.05
CA ASP A 228 6.60 -10.63 -15.67
C ASP A 228 5.25 -10.98 -15.00
N TYR A 229 5.06 -10.56 -13.73
CA TYR A 229 3.85 -10.91 -12.97
C TYR A 229 3.09 -9.71 -12.37
N ALA A 230 3.62 -8.49 -12.45
CA ALA A 230 2.96 -7.29 -11.90
C ALA A 230 1.51 -7.10 -12.39
N TRP A 231 1.24 -7.48 -13.66
CA TRP A 231 -0.10 -7.40 -14.23
C TRP A 231 -1.08 -8.37 -13.56
N ARG A 232 -0.62 -9.56 -13.09
CA ARG A 232 -1.46 -10.51 -12.36
C ARG A 232 -1.81 -9.98 -10.97
N LEU A 233 -0.84 -9.38 -10.28
CA LEU A 233 -1.07 -8.72 -8.99
C LEU A 233 -2.10 -7.59 -9.12
N TRP A 234 -1.98 -6.79 -10.18
CA TRP A 234 -2.93 -5.72 -10.48
C TRP A 234 -4.32 -6.27 -10.77
N ASP A 235 -4.45 -7.23 -11.67
CA ASP A 235 -5.72 -7.84 -12.07
C ASP A 235 -6.43 -8.49 -10.88
N TYR A 236 -5.70 -9.24 -10.04
CA TYR A 236 -6.25 -9.82 -8.84
C TYR A 236 -6.75 -8.77 -7.85
N TRP A 237 -5.94 -7.74 -7.60
CA TRP A 237 -6.34 -6.65 -6.73
C TRP A 237 -7.59 -5.93 -7.25
N GLU A 238 -7.64 -5.58 -8.52
CA GLU A 238 -8.77 -4.86 -9.12
C GLU A 238 -10.08 -5.65 -9.06
N ARG A 239 -10.00 -6.98 -9.14
CA ARG A 239 -11.17 -7.86 -9.11
C ARG A 239 -11.61 -8.28 -7.71
N ASN A 240 -10.69 -8.36 -6.75
CA ASN A 240 -10.97 -8.99 -5.46
C ASN A 240 -10.73 -8.09 -4.25
N LEU A 241 -9.79 -7.15 -4.34
CA LEU A 241 -9.31 -6.37 -3.18
C LEU A 241 -9.56 -4.86 -3.31
N ASP A 242 -10.04 -4.36 -4.45
CA ASP A 242 -10.34 -2.94 -4.59
C ASP A 242 -11.44 -2.54 -3.61
N PRO A 243 -11.17 -1.60 -2.66
CA PRO A 243 -12.17 -1.15 -1.70
C PRO A 243 -13.47 -0.65 -2.34
N ASP A 244 -13.41 -0.18 -3.60
CA ASP A 244 -14.58 0.33 -4.31
C ASP A 244 -15.55 -0.76 -4.78
N LEU A 245 -15.14 -2.02 -4.79
CA LEU A 245 -16.03 -3.15 -5.17
C LEU A 245 -17.22 -3.30 -4.21
N HIS A 246 -17.05 -2.90 -2.96
CA HIS A 246 -18.05 -3.05 -1.91
C HIS A 246 -18.80 -1.75 -1.59
N ILE A 247 -18.50 -0.66 -2.34
CA ILE A 247 -19.22 0.61 -2.16
C ILE A 247 -20.57 0.51 -2.85
N ASP A 248 -21.65 0.58 -2.06
CA ASP A 248 -22.99 0.78 -2.60
C ASP A 248 -23.11 2.18 -3.22
N ARG A 249 -23.02 2.24 -4.55
CA ARG A 249 -23.13 3.48 -5.34
C ARG A 249 -24.57 3.84 -5.67
N SER A 250 -25.55 3.12 -5.17
CA SER A 250 -26.95 3.50 -5.27
C SER A 250 -27.23 4.81 -4.53
N LEU A 251 -28.35 5.46 -4.86
CA LEU A 251 -28.76 6.64 -4.12
C LEU A 251 -28.87 6.34 -2.62
N LYS A 252 -29.43 5.17 -2.28
CA LYS A 252 -29.54 4.68 -0.90
C LYS A 252 -28.18 4.57 -0.20
N GLY A 253 -27.22 3.89 -0.80
CA GLY A 253 -25.86 3.76 -0.24
C GLY A 253 -25.15 5.09 -0.08
N THR A 254 -25.50 6.09 -0.92
CA THR A 254 -24.88 7.40 -0.88
C THR A 254 -25.47 8.31 0.20
N VAL A 255 -26.80 8.27 0.42
CA VAL A 255 -27.50 9.28 1.26
C VAL A 255 -28.16 8.71 2.51
N ALA A 256 -28.29 7.41 2.69
CA ALA A 256 -28.93 6.83 3.87
C ALA A 256 -28.26 7.30 5.17
N GLY A 257 -29.07 7.78 6.11
CA GLY A 257 -28.60 8.32 7.39
C GLY A 257 -27.93 9.69 7.33
N LYS A 258 -27.76 10.28 6.13
CA LYS A 258 -27.20 11.63 5.96
C LYS A 258 -28.28 12.69 5.98
N VAL A 259 -27.92 13.91 6.40
CA VAL A 259 -28.80 15.08 6.34
C VAL A 259 -28.69 15.68 4.94
N VAL A 260 -29.82 15.81 4.26
CA VAL A 260 -29.94 16.42 2.92
C VAL A 260 -30.89 17.61 3.00
N LEU A 261 -30.37 18.81 2.68
CA LEU A 261 -31.17 20.03 2.58
C LEU A 261 -31.53 20.29 1.13
N VAL A 262 -32.85 20.38 0.83
CA VAL A 262 -33.38 20.67 -0.50
C VAL A 262 -33.99 22.07 -0.52
N THR A 263 -33.32 23.02 -1.17
CA THR A 263 -33.87 24.36 -1.41
C THR A 263 -34.89 24.34 -2.54
N GLY A 264 -36.01 25.03 -2.37
CA GLY A 264 -37.13 24.93 -3.29
C GLY A 264 -37.87 23.59 -3.21
N GLY A 265 -37.80 22.91 -2.07
CA GLY A 265 -38.36 21.58 -1.86
C GLY A 265 -39.89 21.51 -1.69
N SER A 266 -40.59 22.67 -1.75
CA SER A 266 -42.05 22.72 -1.57
C SER A 266 -42.87 22.35 -2.82
N SER A 267 -42.24 22.24 -4.00
CA SER A 267 -42.95 21.89 -5.25
C SER A 267 -42.02 21.48 -6.37
N GLY A 268 -42.60 20.90 -7.44
CA GLY A 268 -41.88 20.60 -8.67
C GLY A 268 -40.64 19.69 -8.50
N ILE A 269 -39.55 20.04 -9.16
CA ILE A 269 -38.32 19.25 -9.18
C ILE A 269 -37.71 19.09 -7.77
N GLY A 270 -37.73 20.17 -6.97
CA GLY A 270 -37.22 20.14 -5.61
C GLY A 270 -38.00 19.16 -4.71
N LEU A 271 -39.33 19.18 -4.77
CA LEU A 271 -40.18 18.24 -4.03
C LEU A 271 -39.94 16.79 -4.49
N ALA A 272 -39.87 16.56 -5.79
CA ALA A 272 -39.60 15.22 -6.33
C ALA A 272 -38.22 14.68 -5.88
N ALA A 273 -37.20 15.54 -5.83
CA ALA A 273 -35.88 15.21 -5.33
C ALA A 273 -35.93 14.90 -3.82
N ALA A 274 -36.64 15.72 -3.01
CA ALA A 274 -36.79 15.49 -1.58
C ALA A 274 -37.43 14.13 -1.30
N HIS A 275 -38.47 13.77 -2.01
CA HIS A 275 -39.08 12.42 -1.89
C HIS A 275 -38.07 11.31 -2.20
N LYS A 276 -37.28 11.43 -3.27
CA LYS A 276 -36.28 10.43 -3.63
C LYS A 276 -35.18 10.28 -2.56
N PHE A 277 -34.74 11.37 -1.96
CA PHE A 277 -33.77 11.32 -0.86
C PHE A 277 -34.37 10.68 0.40
N ALA A 278 -35.58 11.04 0.77
CA ALA A 278 -36.26 10.45 1.92
C ALA A 278 -36.55 8.94 1.71
N GLU A 279 -37.02 8.55 0.51
CA GLU A 279 -37.19 7.13 0.11
C GLU A 279 -35.88 6.35 0.21
N ALA A 280 -34.76 6.99 -0.12
CA ALA A 280 -33.42 6.41 -0.01
C ALA A 280 -32.86 6.41 1.45
N GLY A 281 -33.64 6.85 2.45
CA GLY A 281 -33.29 6.81 3.87
C GLY A 281 -32.45 8.01 4.36
N ALA A 282 -32.45 9.13 3.62
CA ALA A 282 -31.84 10.36 4.10
C ALA A 282 -32.74 11.06 5.14
N ILE A 283 -32.13 11.80 6.09
CA ILE A 283 -32.81 12.78 6.91
C ILE A 283 -33.00 14.02 6.05
N THR A 284 -34.19 14.16 5.44
CA THR A 284 -34.44 15.18 4.42
C THR A 284 -35.05 16.43 5.06
N ILE A 285 -34.47 17.58 4.77
CA ILE A 285 -34.97 18.90 5.19
C ILE A 285 -35.33 19.67 3.92
N ILE A 286 -36.52 20.22 3.88
CA ILE A 286 -36.96 21.07 2.77
C ILE A 286 -37.07 22.52 3.20
N CYS A 287 -36.80 23.45 2.31
CA CYS A 287 -37.10 24.86 2.53
C CYS A 287 -37.70 25.51 1.27
N GLY A 288 -38.53 26.50 1.49
CA GLY A 288 -39.24 27.22 0.45
C GLY A 288 -39.75 28.59 0.95
N ARG A 289 -40.36 29.38 0.06
CA ARG A 289 -40.89 30.69 0.39
C ARG A 289 -42.35 30.69 0.80
N ASP A 290 -43.04 29.58 0.55
CA ASP A 290 -44.48 29.39 0.75
C ASP A 290 -44.72 28.32 1.82
N GLN A 291 -45.23 28.73 2.98
CA GLN A 291 -45.42 27.87 4.13
C GLN A 291 -46.51 26.81 3.86
N ASP A 292 -47.61 27.21 3.19
CA ASP A 292 -48.73 26.30 2.95
C ASP A 292 -48.29 25.13 2.06
N LYS A 293 -47.44 25.40 1.06
CA LYS A 293 -46.87 24.36 0.21
C LYS A 293 -45.83 23.48 0.92
N LEU A 294 -45.09 24.02 1.88
CA LEU A 294 -44.18 23.22 2.71
C LEU A 294 -44.97 22.26 3.61
N ASP A 295 -46.05 22.76 4.23
CA ASP A 295 -46.92 21.94 5.09
C ASP A 295 -47.61 20.81 4.28
N GLU A 296 -48.06 21.13 3.07
CA GLU A 296 -48.63 20.13 2.14
C GLU A 296 -47.61 19.07 1.77
N ALA A 297 -46.37 19.48 1.40
CA ALA A 297 -45.28 18.56 1.09
C ALA A 297 -44.90 17.64 2.27
N CYS A 298 -44.88 18.16 3.51
CA CYS A 298 -44.67 17.38 4.71
C CYS A 298 -45.80 16.36 4.95
N LYS A 299 -47.06 16.74 4.72
CA LYS A 299 -48.21 15.81 4.82
C LYS A 299 -48.12 14.72 3.79
N GLU A 300 -47.75 15.05 2.54
CA GLU A 300 -47.54 14.08 1.49
C GLU A 300 -46.44 13.07 1.82
N ALA A 301 -45.31 13.57 2.36
CA ALA A 301 -44.23 12.72 2.82
C ALA A 301 -44.65 11.77 3.94
N ALA A 302 -45.38 12.27 4.95
CA ALA A 302 -45.87 11.48 6.03
C ALA A 302 -46.85 10.38 5.56
N ALA A 303 -47.72 10.66 4.58
CA ALA A 303 -48.56 9.68 3.97
C ALA A 303 -47.81 8.56 3.24
N LYS A 304 -46.61 8.80 2.78
CA LYS A 304 -45.68 7.85 2.16
C LYS A 304 -44.75 7.16 3.16
N GLY A 305 -44.88 7.44 4.44
CA GLY A 305 -44.12 6.78 5.52
C GLY A 305 -42.74 7.37 5.85
N TYR A 306 -42.43 8.59 5.40
CA TYR A 306 -41.19 9.30 5.77
C TYR A 306 -41.48 10.76 6.13
N GLN A 307 -40.47 11.45 6.65
CA GLN A 307 -40.58 12.84 7.13
C GLN A 307 -39.60 13.75 6.39
N PHE A 308 -40.02 15.02 6.22
CA PHE A 308 -39.16 16.12 5.79
C PHE A 308 -38.85 17.04 6.97
#